data_a7b350671719dcb4e38dc4ccf2d37a6b
#
_entry.id   a7b350671719dcb4e38dc4ccf2d37a6b
#
_cell.length_a   1.000
_cell.length_b   1.000
_cell.length_c   1.000
_cell.angle_alpha   90.00
_cell.angle_beta   90.00
_cell.angle_gamma   90.00
#
_symmetry.space_group_name_H-M   'P 1'
#
loop_
_entity.id
_entity.type
_entity.pdbx_description
1 polymer ?
#
loop_
_entity_poly.entity_id
_entity_poly.type
_entity_poly.pdbx_seq_one_letter_code
_entity_poly.pdbx_strand_id
1 'polypeptide(L)'
;MRHHHTALHVTDMERSARFYVDGLGLTRLDAWTSGPYIGELYGRPNVKVTAMLLTTADGAFRLELAHAEPLLPAVNPSEAQAGTVHLAFTDIDVRQVYAKMTALGYSAVSEPIAPTSGPIAGGLLVYLLDPDGNRVELIQAPDWQNADKSGDATPVTGTP
;
A
#
# COMPACT_ATOMS: atom_id res chain seq x y z
N MET A 1 2.45 22.69 0.10
CA MET A 1 3.11 21.41 0.51
C MET A 1 2.66 20.33 -0.45
N ARG A 2 3.54 19.43 -0.88
CA ARG A 2 3.20 18.28 -1.75
C ARG A 2 3.62 17.01 -1.05
N HIS A 3 2.81 15.94 -1.17
CA HIS A 3 3.17 14.61 -0.70
C HIS A 3 4.36 14.09 -1.53
N HIS A 4 5.37 13.51 -0.87
CA HIS A 4 6.55 12.96 -1.55
C HIS A 4 6.46 11.45 -1.67
N HIS A 5 6.29 10.73 -0.56
CA HIS A 5 6.09 9.29 -0.52
C HIS A 5 5.37 8.88 0.78
N THR A 6 4.83 7.67 0.79
CA THR A 6 4.46 6.93 1.99
C THR A 6 5.52 5.87 2.22
N ALA A 7 6.02 5.71 3.45
CA ALA A 7 7.00 4.69 3.78
C ALA A 7 6.37 3.56 4.61
N LEU A 8 6.72 2.33 4.27
CA LEU A 8 6.46 1.14 5.08
C LEU A 8 7.79 0.54 5.52
N HIS A 9 7.92 0.29 6.84
CA HIS A 9 9.05 -0.47 7.36
C HIS A 9 8.80 -1.96 7.15
N VAL A 10 9.73 -2.64 6.47
CA VAL A 10 9.59 -4.03 6.07
C VAL A 10 10.70 -4.90 6.68
N THR A 11 10.36 -6.15 6.97
CA THR A 11 11.32 -7.11 7.52
C THR A 11 12.18 -7.77 6.44
N ASP A 12 11.69 -7.82 5.20
CA ASP A 12 12.40 -8.34 4.02
C ASP A 12 12.02 -7.54 2.78
N MET A 13 12.99 -6.78 2.26
CA MET A 13 12.81 -5.87 1.13
C MET A 13 12.30 -6.56 -0.13
N GLU A 14 12.93 -7.66 -0.53
CA GLU A 14 12.59 -8.33 -1.78
C GLU A 14 11.27 -9.11 -1.68
N ARG A 15 10.95 -9.65 -0.51
CA ARG A 15 9.66 -10.29 -0.24
C ARG A 15 8.52 -9.28 -0.37
N SER A 16 8.68 -8.10 0.24
CA SER A 16 7.67 -7.04 0.15
C SER A 16 7.62 -6.44 -1.25
N ALA A 17 8.77 -6.25 -1.93
CA ALA A 17 8.79 -5.77 -3.30
C ALA A 17 8.03 -6.71 -4.26
N ARG A 18 8.12 -8.03 -4.10
CA ARG A 18 7.32 -8.96 -4.93
C ARG A 18 5.81 -8.76 -4.75
N PHE A 19 5.33 -8.49 -3.54
CA PHE A 19 3.92 -8.19 -3.30
C PHE A 19 3.46 -6.96 -4.10
N TYR A 20 4.22 -5.86 -4.01
CA TYR A 20 3.82 -4.60 -4.63
C TYR A 20 4.11 -4.56 -6.13
N VAL A 21 5.21 -5.15 -6.61
CA VAL A 21 5.61 -5.13 -8.02
C VAL A 21 4.92 -6.25 -8.79
N ASP A 22 5.18 -7.52 -8.43
CA ASP A 22 4.67 -8.67 -9.19
C ASP A 22 3.17 -8.88 -8.94
N GLY A 23 2.74 -8.60 -7.70
CA GLY A 23 1.35 -8.69 -7.26
C GLY A 23 0.49 -7.54 -7.77
N LEU A 24 0.77 -6.34 -7.32
CA LEU A 24 -0.08 -5.15 -7.56
C LEU A 24 0.34 -4.31 -8.78
N GLY A 25 1.51 -4.57 -9.39
CA GLY A 25 1.93 -3.90 -10.61
C GLY A 25 2.61 -2.54 -10.42
N LEU A 26 3.11 -2.25 -9.21
CA LEU A 26 3.94 -1.08 -9.01
C LEU A 26 5.29 -1.25 -9.72
N THR A 27 5.92 -0.13 -10.08
CA THR A 27 7.23 -0.11 -10.76
C THR A 27 8.32 0.34 -9.80
N ARG A 28 9.47 -0.32 -9.82
CA ARG A 28 10.66 0.11 -9.08
C ARG A 28 11.23 1.37 -9.73
N LEU A 29 11.47 2.41 -8.94
CA LEU A 29 12.12 3.66 -9.38
C LEU A 29 13.58 3.68 -8.99
N ASP A 30 13.91 3.38 -7.73
CA ASP A 30 15.25 3.50 -7.17
C ASP A 30 15.42 2.59 -5.95
N ALA A 31 16.68 2.32 -5.58
CA ALA A 31 17.02 1.63 -4.35
C ALA A 31 18.38 2.10 -3.84
N TRP A 32 18.50 2.32 -2.53
CA TRP A 32 19.74 2.83 -1.94
C TRP A 32 19.94 2.36 -0.50
N THR A 33 21.18 2.48 -0.01
CA THR A 33 21.49 2.37 1.40
C THR A 33 21.81 3.76 1.94
N SER A 34 21.17 4.15 3.02
CA SER A 34 21.35 5.46 3.62
C SER A 34 22.72 5.60 4.27
N GLY A 35 23.26 6.82 4.22
CA GLY A 35 24.53 7.16 4.86
C GLY A 35 24.41 7.30 6.39
N PRO A 36 25.53 7.66 7.08
CA PRO A 36 25.59 7.71 8.56
C PRO A 36 24.55 8.64 9.22
N TYR A 37 24.07 9.67 8.53
CA TYR A 37 23.06 10.61 9.02
C TYR A 37 21.75 9.92 9.43
N ILE A 38 21.51 8.71 8.90
CA ILE A 38 20.24 8.01 9.12
C ILE A 38 20.07 7.60 10.60
N GLY A 39 21.16 7.33 11.29
CA GLY A 39 21.12 7.01 12.72
C GLY A 39 20.59 8.18 13.56
N GLU A 40 20.98 9.40 13.21
CA GLU A 40 20.49 10.62 13.86
C GLU A 40 19.00 10.86 13.53
N LEU A 41 18.63 10.75 12.25
CA LEU A 41 17.24 10.92 11.79
C LEU A 41 16.28 9.93 12.47
N TYR A 42 16.72 8.68 12.66
CA TYR A 42 15.91 7.63 13.30
C TYR A 42 15.98 7.64 14.83
N GLY A 43 16.82 8.50 15.43
CA GLY A 43 17.09 8.46 16.88
C GLY A 43 17.69 7.11 17.33
N ARG A 44 18.35 6.40 16.43
CA ARG A 44 18.91 5.06 16.65
C ARG A 44 20.36 5.02 16.16
N PRO A 45 21.33 5.28 17.03
CA PRO A 45 22.74 5.19 16.68
C PRO A 45 23.06 3.81 16.05
N ASN A 46 23.86 3.83 14.99
CA ASN A 46 24.28 2.63 14.25
C ASN A 46 23.18 1.87 13.48
N VAL A 47 21.97 2.40 13.35
CA VAL A 47 20.99 1.82 12.43
C VAL A 47 21.51 1.92 10.99
N LYS A 48 21.30 0.87 10.21
CA LYS A 48 21.47 0.88 8.77
C LYS A 48 20.08 0.81 8.13
N VAL A 49 19.84 1.62 7.13
CA VAL A 49 18.56 1.61 6.40
C VAL A 49 18.83 1.41 4.92
N THR A 50 18.24 0.38 4.37
CA THR A 50 18.14 0.18 2.92
C THR A 50 16.72 0.52 2.52
N ALA A 51 16.55 1.27 1.45
CA ALA A 51 15.25 1.71 0.98
C ALA A 51 15.09 1.39 -0.52
N MET A 52 13.85 1.16 -0.92
CA MET A 52 13.43 0.99 -2.30
C MET A 52 12.21 1.85 -2.56
N LEU A 53 12.25 2.67 -3.60
CA LEU A 53 11.13 3.51 -4.01
C LEU A 53 10.37 2.84 -5.15
N LEU A 54 9.07 2.68 -4.97
CA LEU A 54 8.12 2.15 -5.94
C LEU A 54 7.14 3.26 -6.35
N THR A 55 6.49 3.10 -7.51
CA THR A 55 5.45 4.02 -7.98
C THR A 55 4.34 3.29 -8.72
N THR A 56 3.15 3.89 -8.77
CA THR A 56 2.06 3.51 -9.68
C THR A 56 2.41 3.86 -11.12
N ALA A 57 1.71 3.25 -12.09
CA ALA A 57 1.98 3.45 -13.52
C ALA A 57 1.85 4.92 -13.98
N ASP A 58 0.96 5.68 -13.35
CA ASP A 58 0.74 7.10 -13.60
C ASP A 58 1.74 8.03 -12.86
N GLY A 59 2.58 7.46 -11.98
CA GLY A 59 3.56 8.22 -11.18
C GLY A 59 2.93 9.08 -10.05
N ALA A 60 1.63 8.98 -9.82
CA ALA A 60 0.92 9.83 -8.86
C ALA A 60 1.18 9.42 -7.40
N PHE A 61 1.46 8.15 -7.15
CA PHE A 61 1.76 7.62 -5.83
C PHE A 61 3.17 7.05 -5.77
N ARG A 62 3.85 7.28 -4.64
CA ARG A 62 5.17 6.70 -4.35
C ARG A 62 5.15 5.98 -3.02
N LEU A 63 5.62 4.74 -3.04
CA LEU A 63 5.79 3.90 -1.86
C LEU A 63 7.28 3.67 -1.62
N GLU A 64 7.77 4.05 -0.45
CA GLU A 64 9.11 3.66 0.00
C GLU A 64 8.99 2.41 0.88
N LEU A 65 9.68 1.34 0.50
CA LEU A 65 9.93 0.20 1.37
C LEU A 65 11.24 0.46 2.08
N ALA A 66 11.26 0.48 3.42
CA ALA A 66 12.43 0.77 4.22
C ALA A 66 12.76 -0.43 5.14
N HIS A 67 13.95 -0.99 4.98
CA HIS A 67 14.45 -2.06 5.84
C HIS A 67 15.53 -1.50 6.77
N ALA A 68 15.29 -1.58 8.08
CA ALA A 68 16.18 -1.04 9.11
C ALA A 68 16.85 -2.15 9.91
N GLU A 69 18.17 -2.14 10.02
CA GLU A 69 18.95 -3.09 10.82
C GLU A 69 19.62 -2.39 12.01
N PRO A 70 19.58 -2.98 13.24
CA PRO A 70 18.82 -4.18 13.60
C PRO A 70 17.31 -3.94 13.57
N LEU A 71 16.56 -5.01 13.25
CA LEU A 71 15.09 -4.97 13.31
C LEU A 71 14.60 -4.71 14.73
N LEU A 72 13.52 -3.98 14.86
CA LEU A 72 12.75 -3.87 16.10
C LEU A 72 11.61 -4.91 16.10
N PRO A 73 11.05 -5.24 17.29
CA PRO A 73 9.84 -6.05 17.36
C PRO A 73 8.75 -5.45 16.47
N ALA A 74 8.12 -6.30 15.67
CA ALA A 74 7.04 -5.88 14.79
C ALA A 74 5.79 -5.51 15.61
N VAL A 75 5.07 -4.49 15.17
CA VAL A 75 3.66 -4.28 15.53
C VAL A 75 2.79 -5.18 14.65
N ASN A 76 1.54 -5.43 15.04
CA ASN A 76 0.61 -6.18 14.21
C ASN A 76 -0.32 -5.21 13.44
N PRO A 77 0.03 -4.78 12.22
CA PRO A 77 -0.77 -3.81 11.47
C PRO A 77 -2.08 -4.43 10.93
N SER A 78 -2.20 -5.76 10.92
CA SER A 78 -3.40 -6.44 10.44
C SER A 78 -4.63 -6.24 11.33
N GLU A 79 -4.46 -5.75 12.57
CA GLU A 79 -5.54 -5.54 13.53
C GLU A 79 -6.19 -4.15 13.45
N ALA A 80 -5.79 -3.29 12.53
CA ALA A 80 -6.35 -1.94 12.36
C ALA A 80 -6.39 -1.11 13.66
N GLN A 81 -5.31 -1.17 14.44
CA GLN A 81 -5.17 -0.44 15.70
C GLN A 81 -4.83 1.04 15.47
N ALA A 82 -5.07 1.87 16.46
CA ALA A 82 -4.62 3.27 16.43
C ALA A 82 -3.09 3.31 16.24
N GLY A 83 -2.64 4.14 15.29
CA GLY A 83 -1.23 4.23 14.90
C GLY A 83 -0.84 3.36 13.71
N THR A 84 -1.68 2.41 13.28
CA THR A 84 -1.48 1.71 12.00
C THR A 84 -2.11 2.49 10.84
N VAL A 85 -1.56 2.32 9.65
CA VAL A 85 -2.07 2.90 8.41
C VAL A 85 -2.37 1.79 7.42
N HIS A 86 -3.22 2.04 6.45
CA HIS A 86 -3.37 1.21 5.27
C HIS A 86 -3.16 2.03 4.00
N LEU A 87 -2.77 1.36 2.94
CA LEU A 87 -2.74 1.92 1.60
C LEU A 87 -4.06 1.57 0.92
N ALA A 88 -4.57 2.45 0.05
CA ALA A 88 -5.76 2.17 -0.73
C ALA A 88 -5.48 2.43 -2.22
N PHE A 89 -5.89 1.48 -3.07
CA PHE A 89 -5.78 1.57 -4.52
C PHE A 89 -7.15 1.39 -5.17
N THR A 90 -7.42 2.17 -6.21
CA THR A 90 -8.66 2.14 -6.97
C THR A 90 -8.39 1.95 -8.47
N ASP A 91 -9.44 2.03 -9.29
CA ASP A 91 -9.39 1.85 -10.75
C ASP A 91 -8.90 0.46 -11.18
N ILE A 92 -9.32 -0.55 -10.45
CA ILE A 92 -8.92 -1.95 -10.61
C ILE A 92 -10.14 -2.88 -10.58
N ASP A 93 -10.03 -4.04 -11.22
CA ASP A 93 -10.95 -5.16 -11.00
C ASP A 93 -10.55 -5.88 -9.71
N VAL A 94 -11.29 -5.61 -8.63
CA VAL A 94 -11.02 -6.14 -7.29
C VAL A 94 -11.04 -7.67 -7.29
N ARG A 95 -11.96 -8.32 -8.01
CA ARG A 95 -12.03 -9.79 -8.05
C ARG A 95 -10.84 -10.41 -8.77
N GLN A 96 -10.43 -9.80 -9.88
CA GLN A 96 -9.28 -10.26 -10.65
C GLN A 96 -7.99 -10.13 -9.84
N VAL A 97 -7.76 -8.96 -9.21
CA VAL A 97 -6.56 -8.74 -8.38
C VAL A 97 -6.57 -9.66 -7.16
N TYR A 98 -7.70 -9.81 -6.47
CA TYR A 98 -7.85 -10.74 -5.34
C TYR A 98 -7.49 -12.17 -5.74
N ALA A 99 -8.06 -12.68 -6.85
CA ALA A 99 -7.76 -14.02 -7.33
C ALA A 99 -6.28 -14.20 -7.69
N LYS A 100 -5.65 -13.21 -8.33
CA LYS A 100 -4.21 -13.21 -8.63
C LYS A 100 -3.39 -13.28 -7.35
N MET A 101 -3.68 -12.41 -6.38
CA MET A 101 -2.90 -12.30 -5.14
C MET A 101 -3.01 -13.56 -4.29
N THR A 102 -4.20 -14.13 -4.17
CA THR A 102 -4.41 -15.40 -3.44
C THR A 102 -3.74 -16.59 -4.14
N ALA A 103 -3.73 -16.62 -5.48
CA ALA A 103 -2.98 -17.63 -6.25
C ALA A 103 -1.47 -17.52 -6.08
N LEU A 104 -0.94 -16.30 -5.82
CA LEU A 104 0.46 -16.06 -5.45
C LEU A 104 0.77 -16.39 -3.98
N GLY A 105 -0.23 -16.83 -3.20
CA GLY A 105 -0.08 -17.21 -1.79
C GLY A 105 -0.19 -16.06 -0.79
N TYR A 106 -0.61 -14.87 -1.21
CA TYR A 106 -0.86 -13.76 -0.29
C TYR A 106 -2.22 -13.89 0.39
N SER A 107 -2.29 -13.40 1.63
CA SER A 107 -3.50 -13.45 2.45
C SER A 107 -4.37 -12.21 2.27
N ALA A 108 -5.65 -12.35 2.58
CA ALA A 108 -6.60 -11.26 2.70
C ALA A 108 -7.34 -11.36 4.04
N VAL A 109 -7.90 -10.25 4.51
CA VAL A 109 -8.72 -10.22 5.75
C VAL A 109 -10.06 -10.95 5.53
N SER A 110 -10.60 -10.85 4.31
CA SER A 110 -11.85 -11.51 3.89
C SER A 110 -11.85 -11.73 2.37
N GLU A 111 -12.85 -12.40 1.85
CA GLU A 111 -13.19 -12.29 0.44
C GLU A 111 -13.68 -10.87 0.10
N PRO A 112 -13.66 -10.46 -1.19
CA PRO A 112 -14.22 -9.18 -1.62
C PRO A 112 -15.68 -9.04 -1.20
N ILE A 113 -15.99 -7.93 -0.53
CA ILE A 113 -17.34 -7.59 -0.04
C ILE A 113 -17.94 -6.44 -0.86
N ALA A 114 -19.27 -6.46 -0.99
CA ALA A 114 -20.04 -5.36 -1.60
C ALA A 114 -20.65 -4.52 -0.47
N PRO A 115 -20.16 -3.28 -0.23
CA PRO A 115 -20.75 -2.41 0.79
C PRO A 115 -22.16 -2.00 0.36
N THR A 116 -23.09 -1.97 1.32
CA THR A 116 -24.50 -1.61 1.11
C THR A 116 -24.78 -0.14 1.42
N SER A 117 -23.80 0.60 1.90
CA SER A 117 -23.92 2.02 2.28
C SER A 117 -22.57 2.73 2.12
N GLY A 118 -22.57 4.05 2.21
CA GLY A 118 -21.38 4.88 2.07
C GLY A 118 -21.03 5.19 0.60
N PRO A 119 -19.92 5.89 0.36
CA PRO A 119 -19.56 6.40 -0.96
C PRO A 119 -19.25 5.31 -2.01
N ILE A 120 -18.99 4.06 -1.57
CA ILE A 120 -18.65 2.93 -2.43
C ILE A 120 -19.79 1.88 -2.45
N ALA A 121 -21.00 2.26 -2.03
CA ALA A 121 -22.15 1.35 -2.06
C ALA A 121 -22.38 0.79 -3.48
N GLY A 122 -22.53 -0.54 -3.60
CA GLY A 122 -22.66 -1.25 -4.87
C GLY A 122 -21.35 -1.55 -5.60
N GLY A 123 -20.22 -1.09 -5.08
CA GLY A 123 -18.89 -1.47 -5.54
C GLY A 123 -18.36 -2.73 -4.88
N LEU A 124 -17.03 -2.89 -4.85
CA LEU A 124 -16.34 -3.99 -4.17
C LEU A 124 -15.15 -3.45 -3.38
N LEU A 125 -14.92 -4.03 -2.20
CA LEU A 125 -13.79 -3.74 -1.32
C LEU A 125 -13.15 -5.04 -0.85
N VAL A 126 -11.81 -5.03 -0.67
CA VAL A 126 -11.08 -6.08 0.04
C VAL A 126 -9.83 -5.51 0.68
N TYR A 127 -9.45 -6.02 1.86
CA TYR A 127 -8.12 -5.81 2.43
C TYR A 127 -7.24 -7.03 2.14
N LEU A 128 -6.20 -6.83 1.36
CA LEU A 128 -5.06 -7.75 1.28
C LEU A 128 -4.11 -7.47 2.45
N LEU A 129 -3.32 -8.48 2.81
CA LEU A 129 -2.22 -8.34 3.76
C LEU A 129 -0.89 -8.48 3.00
N ASP A 130 -0.03 -7.48 3.12
CA ASP A 130 1.33 -7.59 2.61
C ASP A 130 2.15 -8.58 3.48
N PRO A 131 3.38 -8.93 3.09
CA PRO A 131 4.19 -9.91 3.84
C PRO A 131 4.49 -9.56 5.30
N ASP A 132 4.38 -8.29 5.68
CA ASP A 132 4.57 -7.82 7.05
C ASP A 132 3.25 -7.56 7.78
N GLY A 133 2.11 -7.90 7.14
CA GLY A 133 0.76 -7.76 7.68
C GLY A 133 0.15 -6.37 7.47
N ASN A 134 0.79 -5.47 6.73
CA ASN A 134 0.18 -4.18 6.41
C ASN A 134 -1.07 -4.39 5.56
N ARG A 135 -2.14 -3.67 5.89
CA ARG A 135 -3.38 -3.71 5.11
C ARG A 135 -3.22 -2.91 3.82
N VAL A 136 -3.65 -3.51 2.73
CA VAL A 136 -3.74 -2.88 1.42
C VAL A 136 -5.17 -3.01 0.94
N GLU A 137 -5.88 -1.90 0.92
CA GLU A 137 -7.27 -1.83 0.48
C GLU A 137 -7.33 -1.77 -1.04
N LEU A 138 -8.14 -2.61 -1.63
CA LEU A 138 -8.50 -2.53 -3.04
C LEU A 138 -9.94 -2.05 -3.13
N ILE A 139 -10.17 -0.99 -3.91
CA ILE A 139 -11.46 -0.32 -4.05
C ILE A 139 -11.88 -0.39 -5.51
N GLN A 140 -13.07 -0.93 -5.77
CA GLN A 140 -13.74 -0.88 -7.05
C GLN A 140 -15.05 -0.11 -6.89
N ALA A 141 -15.12 1.10 -7.45
CA ALA A 141 -16.36 1.86 -7.47
C ALA A 141 -17.42 1.17 -8.33
N PRO A 142 -18.73 1.41 -8.12
CA PRO A 142 -19.80 0.75 -8.88
C PRO A 142 -19.70 0.94 -10.39
N ASP A 143 -19.15 2.07 -10.82
CA ASP A 143 -19.04 2.54 -12.21
C ASP A 143 -17.58 2.56 -12.71
N TRP A 144 -16.66 1.87 -12.02
CA TRP A 144 -15.24 1.93 -12.32
C TRP A 144 -14.86 1.65 -13.79
N GLN A 145 -15.66 0.80 -14.48
CA GLN A 145 -15.45 0.51 -15.91
C GLN A 145 -15.82 1.68 -16.81
N ASN A 146 -16.70 2.57 -16.32
CA ASN A 146 -17.20 3.74 -17.02
C ASN A 146 -16.59 5.05 -16.49
N ALA A 147 -15.78 4.99 -15.43
CA ALA A 147 -15.07 6.15 -14.90
C ALA A 147 -14.17 6.69 -16.01
N ASP A 148 -14.48 7.90 -16.44
CA ASP A 148 -13.67 8.61 -17.43
C ASP A 148 -12.26 8.75 -16.85
N LYS A 149 -11.25 8.26 -17.57
CA LYS A 149 -9.84 8.35 -17.18
C LYS A 149 -9.30 9.78 -17.25
N SER A 150 -10.17 10.76 -17.45
CA SER A 150 -9.87 12.18 -17.30
C SER A 150 -9.71 12.48 -15.81
N GLY A 151 -8.50 12.68 -15.35
CA GLY A 151 -8.10 12.87 -13.96
C GLY A 151 -8.75 14.04 -13.18
N ASP A 152 -10.07 14.13 -13.23
CA ASP A 152 -10.88 15.10 -12.49
C ASP A 152 -11.41 14.43 -11.21
N ALA A 153 -10.57 14.43 -10.19
CA ALA A 153 -10.98 14.07 -8.84
C ALA A 153 -12.02 15.11 -8.36
N THR A 154 -13.29 14.83 -8.54
CA THR A 154 -14.36 15.63 -7.95
C THR A 154 -14.22 15.58 -6.42
N PRO A 155 -14.07 16.71 -5.72
CA PRO A 155 -14.00 16.70 -4.27
C PRO A 155 -15.30 16.11 -3.70
N VAL A 156 -15.17 15.12 -2.82
CA VAL A 156 -16.29 14.60 -2.05
C VAL A 156 -16.79 15.75 -1.16
N THR A 157 -17.85 16.44 -1.58
CA THR A 157 -18.55 17.42 -0.75
C THR A 157 -19.44 16.66 0.22
N GLY A 158 -18.86 16.23 1.34
CA GLY A 158 -19.61 15.78 2.49
C GLY A 158 -20.20 16.98 3.20
N THR A 159 -21.52 17.09 3.23
CA THR A 159 -22.24 17.98 4.15
C THR A 159 -22.27 17.31 5.53
N PRO A 160 -22.14 18.08 6.64
CA PRO A 160 -22.03 17.58 8.00
C PRO A 160 -23.28 16.86 8.49
#